data_2fd55e8286f34b4e30002aee693f8858
#
_entry.id   2fd55e8286f34b4e30002aee693f8858
#
_cell.length_a   1.000
_cell.length_b   1.000
_cell.length_c   1.000
_cell.angle_alpha   90.00
_cell.angle_beta   90.00
_cell.angle_gamma   90.00
#
_symmetry.space_group_name_H-M   'P 1'
#
loop_
_entity.id
_entity.type
_entity.pdbx_description
1 polymer ?
#
loop_
_entity_poly.entity_id
_entity_poly.type
_entity_poly.pdbx_seq_one_letter_code
_entity_poly.pdbx_strand_id
1 'polypeptide(L)'
;MIKKMAYGLLVLLILGTGLVLVSYSNFSEERLTAIKTGSKILDTAAGPMEYQQIGNNGPVLLLLHGTPGGYDQAIPIEGMRVLAPSRPGYLRTPLDTGRTPQEQADAYAALMDSLGIDQVIVMGASGGGPSAIAFAVRHPKRTVALIALEAVSQTLSLEELTIEMPFFMSSDFYMWAALSAMKTLMGPEGIVELVVPNPENQRLILDDPAKLKRIESLMWSSWPMSLRQLGEANDFTQFADIDLNASAISVPTLIIHGTEDINVEYTQSIALAEQIPGAILHTVDGADHMMPFSHSEEMTAAIEEFLTGLGAL
;
A
#
# COMPACT_ATOMS: atom_id res chain seq x y z
N MET A 1 -49.31 -21.74 18.16
CA MET A 1 -48.83 -20.93 17.02
C MET A 1 -47.50 -20.28 17.34
N ILE A 2 -47.35 -19.52 18.41
CA ILE A 2 -46.10 -18.79 18.79
C ILE A 2 -44.86 -19.70 18.92
N LYS A 3 -44.97 -20.87 19.59
CA LYS A 3 -43.86 -21.83 19.73
C LYS A 3 -43.36 -22.36 18.37
N LYS A 4 -44.26 -22.65 17.42
CA LYS A 4 -43.89 -23.12 16.08
C LYS A 4 -43.21 -22.02 15.27
N MET A 5 -43.65 -20.76 15.41
CA MET A 5 -42.96 -19.60 14.81
C MET A 5 -41.56 -19.38 15.41
N ALA A 6 -41.41 -19.49 16.73
CA ALA A 6 -40.12 -19.37 17.40
C ALA A 6 -39.12 -20.45 16.95
N TYR A 7 -39.57 -21.71 16.81
CA TYR A 7 -38.75 -22.79 16.27
C TYR A 7 -38.38 -22.54 14.80
N GLY A 8 -39.32 -22.06 13.97
CA GLY A 8 -39.02 -21.69 12.58
C GLY A 8 -37.96 -20.58 12.46
N LEU A 9 -38.09 -19.52 13.27
CA LEU A 9 -37.12 -18.44 13.34
C LEU A 9 -35.73 -18.92 13.81
N LEU A 10 -35.68 -19.79 14.82
CA LEU A 10 -34.43 -20.37 15.32
C LEU A 10 -33.75 -21.21 14.23
N VAL A 11 -34.48 -22.03 13.50
CA VAL A 11 -33.97 -22.84 12.40
C VAL A 11 -33.42 -21.93 11.29
N LEU A 12 -34.14 -20.88 10.91
CA LEU A 12 -33.68 -19.92 9.91
C LEU A 12 -32.43 -19.19 10.35
N LEU A 13 -32.35 -18.81 11.63
CA LEU A 13 -31.15 -18.18 12.21
C LEU A 13 -29.95 -19.12 12.16
N ILE A 14 -30.13 -20.39 12.55
CA ILE A 14 -29.04 -21.39 12.51
C ILE A 14 -28.57 -21.62 11.07
N LEU A 15 -29.50 -21.78 10.13
CA LEU A 15 -29.17 -21.97 8.72
C LEU A 15 -28.47 -20.73 8.12
N GLY A 16 -28.97 -19.53 8.44
CA GLY A 16 -28.38 -18.28 8.01
C GLY A 16 -26.96 -18.11 8.55
N THR A 17 -26.76 -18.35 9.86
CA THR A 17 -25.42 -18.32 10.47
C THR A 17 -24.50 -19.37 9.86
N GLY A 18 -24.99 -20.58 9.60
CA GLY A 18 -24.24 -21.64 8.94
C GLY A 18 -23.78 -21.24 7.54
N LEU A 19 -24.65 -20.63 6.74
CA LEU A 19 -24.32 -20.13 5.41
C LEU A 19 -23.25 -19.04 5.45
N VAL A 20 -23.35 -18.09 6.38
CA VAL A 20 -22.36 -17.02 6.58
C VAL A 20 -20.99 -17.59 6.93
N LEU A 21 -20.95 -18.55 7.88
CA LEU A 21 -19.69 -19.18 8.29
C LEU A 21 -19.04 -19.99 7.16
N VAL A 22 -19.82 -20.74 6.37
CA VAL A 22 -19.32 -21.49 5.21
C VAL A 22 -18.81 -20.51 4.14
N SER A 23 -19.55 -19.43 3.87
CA SER A 23 -19.12 -18.42 2.90
C SER A 23 -17.82 -17.75 3.31
N TYR A 24 -17.68 -17.38 4.60
CA TYR A 24 -16.42 -16.84 5.12
C TYR A 24 -15.26 -17.84 5.03
N SER A 25 -15.51 -19.10 5.40
CA SER A 25 -14.48 -20.15 5.34
C SER A 25 -13.94 -20.33 3.92
N ASN A 26 -14.85 -20.42 2.93
CA ASN A 26 -14.47 -20.58 1.53
C ASN A 26 -13.67 -19.36 1.01
N PHE A 27 -14.17 -18.15 1.29
CA PHE A 27 -13.47 -16.90 0.96
C PHE A 27 -12.08 -16.85 1.59
N SER A 28 -12.00 -17.15 2.90
CA SER A 28 -10.75 -17.12 3.65
C SER A 28 -9.73 -18.10 3.10
N GLU A 29 -10.13 -19.35 2.82
CA GLU A 29 -9.26 -20.37 2.24
C GLU A 29 -8.74 -19.95 0.86
N GLU A 30 -9.62 -19.46 -0.01
CA GLU A 30 -9.25 -18.99 -1.35
C GLU A 30 -8.26 -17.83 -1.29
N ARG A 31 -8.56 -16.80 -0.48
CA ARG A 31 -7.69 -15.62 -0.35
C ARG A 31 -6.34 -15.93 0.30
N LEU A 32 -6.31 -16.70 1.38
CA LEU A 32 -5.07 -17.12 2.03
C LEU A 32 -4.22 -17.96 1.10
N THR A 33 -4.84 -18.82 0.28
CA THR A 33 -4.14 -19.59 -0.74
C THR A 33 -3.56 -18.68 -1.82
N ALA A 34 -4.34 -17.72 -2.32
CA ALA A 34 -3.89 -16.75 -3.31
C ALA A 34 -2.71 -15.90 -2.80
N ILE A 35 -2.78 -15.38 -1.56
CA ILE A 35 -1.70 -14.65 -0.92
C ILE A 35 -0.44 -15.53 -0.80
N LYS A 36 -0.60 -16.80 -0.41
CA LYS A 36 0.53 -17.70 -0.23
C LYS A 36 1.20 -18.13 -1.54
N THR A 37 0.42 -18.27 -2.61
CA THR A 37 0.91 -18.71 -3.93
C THR A 37 1.33 -17.56 -4.83
N GLY A 38 0.87 -16.33 -4.58
CA GLY A 38 1.17 -15.14 -5.38
C GLY A 38 2.57 -14.56 -5.16
N SER A 39 3.29 -15.03 -4.12
CA SER A 39 4.61 -14.52 -3.75
C SER A 39 5.60 -15.63 -3.45
N LYS A 40 6.86 -15.25 -3.32
CA LYS A 40 7.97 -16.10 -2.91
C LYS A 40 8.52 -15.61 -1.56
N ILE A 41 9.16 -16.51 -0.82
CA ILE A 41 9.97 -16.14 0.34
C ILE A 41 11.42 -16.47 -0.04
N LEU A 42 12.32 -15.53 0.28
CA LEU A 42 13.76 -15.69 0.09
C LEU A 42 14.46 -15.39 1.41
N ASP A 43 15.34 -16.29 1.83
CA ASP A 43 16.22 -16.04 2.96
C ASP A 43 17.33 -15.10 2.51
N THR A 44 17.38 -13.91 3.11
CA THR A 44 18.36 -12.87 2.84
C THR A 44 19.31 -12.72 4.03
N ALA A 45 20.37 -11.92 3.87
CA ALA A 45 21.27 -11.60 4.97
C ALA A 45 20.56 -10.85 6.13
N ALA A 46 19.42 -10.18 5.86
CA ALA A 46 18.61 -9.50 6.87
C ALA A 46 17.53 -10.41 7.49
N GLY A 47 17.33 -11.61 6.95
CA GLY A 47 16.27 -12.54 7.33
C GLY A 47 15.34 -12.89 6.18
N PRO A 48 14.31 -13.72 6.41
CA PRO A 48 13.37 -14.10 5.37
C PRO A 48 12.52 -12.91 4.93
N MET A 49 12.38 -12.75 3.61
CA MET A 49 11.58 -11.69 2.99
C MET A 49 10.65 -12.26 1.95
N GLU A 50 9.37 -11.95 2.08
CA GLU A 50 8.37 -12.25 1.08
C GLU A 50 8.37 -11.18 0.00
N TYR A 51 8.26 -11.60 -1.27
CA TYR A 51 8.22 -10.69 -2.41
C TYR A 51 7.49 -11.28 -3.60
N GLN A 52 7.06 -10.39 -4.50
CA GLN A 52 6.60 -10.72 -5.84
C GLN A 52 7.44 -9.97 -6.88
N GLN A 53 7.64 -10.58 -8.04
CA GLN A 53 8.20 -9.94 -9.22
C GLN A 53 7.16 -9.96 -10.33
N ILE A 54 6.92 -8.80 -10.96
CA ILE A 54 5.96 -8.62 -12.05
C ILE A 54 6.72 -8.02 -13.24
N GLY A 55 6.46 -8.52 -14.45
CA GLY A 55 7.18 -8.09 -15.65
C GLY A 55 8.52 -8.78 -15.81
N ASN A 56 9.04 -8.76 -17.06
CA ASN A 56 10.27 -9.47 -17.42
C ASN A 56 11.33 -8.58 -18.05
N ASN A 57 10.99 -7.35 -18.46
CA ASN A 57 11.85 -6.45 -19.21
C ASN A 57 11.89 -5.06 -18.57
N GLY A 58 12.93 -4.28 -18.87
CA GLY A 58 13.08 -2.91 -18.41
C GLY A 58 13.81 -2.77 -17.07
N PRO A 59 13.90 -1.53 -16.56
CA PRO A 59 14.48 -1.23 -15.25
C PRO A 59 13.68 -1.87 -14.13
N VAL A 60 14.32 -2.09 -12.98
CA VAL A 60 13.62 -2.62 -11.80
C VAL A 60 13.04 -1.47 -10.98
N LEU A 61 11.74 -1.50 -10.75
CA LEU A 61 11.06 -0.66 -9.78
C LEU A 61 10.90 -1.45 -8.47
N LEU A 62 11.57 -1.02 -7.41
CA LEU A 62 11.32 -1.48 -6.05
C LEU A 62 10.12 -0.70 -5.50
N LEU A 63 8.97 -1.36 -5.41
CA LEU A 63 7.72 -0.78 -4.95
C LEU A 63 7.47 -1.13 -3.49
N LEU A 64 7.49 -0.12 -2.63
CA LEU A 64 7.24 -0.24 -1.20
C LEU A 64 5.82 0.22 -0.89
N HIS A 65 4.97 -0.73 -0.50
CA HIS A 65 3.53 -0.53 -0.29
C HIS A 65 3.21 0.38 0.90
N GLY A 66 2.00 0.95 0.92
CA GLY A 66 1.46 1.76 2.01
C GLY A 66 1.06 0.97 3.26
N THR A 67 0.30 1.63 4.15
CA THR A 67 -0.16 1.07 5.43
C THR A 67 -1.71 1.07 5.49
N PRO A 68 -2.37 -0.09 5.75
CA PRO A 68 -1.79 -1.43 5.72
C PRO A 68 -1.59 -1.94 4.28
N GLY A 69 -0.59 -2.82 4.07
CA GLY A 69 -0.30 -3.30 2.73
C GLY A 69 0.39 -4.66 2.67
N GLY A 70 0.97 -4.94 1.51
CA GLY A 70 1.75 -6.14 1.22
C GLY A 70 2.16 -6.17 -0.25
N TYR A 71 2.91 -7.18 -0.64
CA TYR A 71 3.31 -7.39 -2.04
C TYR A 71 2.11 -7.40 -3.00
N ASP A 72 0.93 -7.80 -2.52
CA ASP A 72 -0.31 -7.96 -3.28
C ASP A 72 -1.02 -6.64 -3.63
N GLN A 73 -0.46 -5.50 -3.25
CA GLN A 73 -0.84 -4.18 -3.74
C GLN A 73 -0.12 -3.78 -5.04
N ALA A 74 0.93 -4.53 -5.41
CA ALA A 74 1.66 -4.24 -6.63
C ALA A 74 0.84 -4.55 -7.89
N ILE A 75 0.97 -3.66 -8.87
CA ILE A 75 0.37 -3.80 -10.19
C ILE A 75 1.45 -3.84 -11.26
N PRO A 76 1.19 -4.46 -12.42
CA PRO A 76 2.08 -4.34 -13.56
C PRO A 76 2.22 -2.87 -13.99
N ILE A 77 3.46 -2.46 -14.26
CA ILE A 77 3.78 -1.15 -14.86
C ILE A 77 4.44 -1.43 -16.20
N GLU A 78 3.93 -0.80 -17.25
CA GLU A 78 4.44 -1.00 -18.61
C GLU A 78 5.90 -0.56 -18.69
N GLY A 79 6.71 -1.36 -19.39
CA GLY A 79 8.14 -1.07 -19.56
C GLY A 79 9.01 -1.33 -18.34
N MET A 80 8.48 -1.82 -17.21
CA MET A 80 9.23 -2.04 -15.97
C MET A 80 9.11 -3.47 -15.44
N ARG A 81 10.13 -3.87 -14.67
CA ARG A 81 10.06 -5.04 -13.78
C ARG A 81 9.77 -4.54 -12.37
N VAL A 82 8.62 -4.88 -11.81
CA VAL A 82 8.26 -4.49 -10.44
C VAL A 82 8.76 -5.56 -9.47
N LEU A 83 9.59 -5.15 -8.51
CA LEU A 83 9.96 -5.92 -7.33
C LEU A 83 9.15 -5.36 -6.15
N ALA A 84 8.20 -6.12 -5.66
CA ALA A 84 7.31 -5.74 -4.58
C ALA A 84 7.52 -6.66 -3.36
N PRO A 85 8.32 -6.26 -2.36
CA PRO A 85 8.40 -6.97 -1.09
C PRO A 85 7.18 -6.67 -0.23
N SER A 86 6.78 -7.64 0.61
CA SER A 86 6.00 -7.32 1.80
C SER A 86 6.95 -6.68 2.81
N ARG A 87 6.67 -5.44 3.23
CA ARG A 87 7.50 -4.75 4.23
C ARG A 87 7.54 -5.53 5.55
N PRO A 88 8.59 -5.40 6.37
CA PRO A 88 8.69 -6.10 7.64
C PRO A 88 7.46 -5.94 8.54
N GLY A 89 6.97 -7.05 9.09
CA GLY A 89 5.73 -7.10 9.86
C GLY A 89 4.45 -7.34 9.05
N TYR A 90 4.55 -7.34 7.71
CA TYR A 90 3.43 -7.59 6.81
C TYR A 90 3.51 -8.96 6.16
N LEU A 91 2.35 -9.63 6.09
CA LEU A 91 2.16 -10.94 5.49
C LEU A 91 3.17 -11.97 6.01
N ARG A 92 4.11 -12.43 5.17
CA ARG A 92 5.07 -13.46 5.56
C ARG A 92 6.50 -12.94 5.79
N THR A 93 6.71 -11.62 5.76
CA THR A 93 7.98 -11.01 6.16
C THR A 93 7.95 -10.71 7.67
N PRO A 94 8.80 -11.36 8.49
CA PRO A 94 8.85 -11.09 9.91
C PRO A 94 9.23 -9.64 10.22
N LEU A 95 8.69 -9.09 11.31
CA LEU A 95 9.03 -7.73 11.73
C LEU A 95 10.53 -7.56 12.06
N ASP A 96 11.15 -8.61 12.59
CA ASP A 96 12.58 -8.60 12.94
C ASP A 96 13.52 -8.55 11.72
N THR A 97 12.98 -8.68 10.50
CA THR A 97 13.76 -8.44 9.27
C THR A 97 14.15 -6.96 9.12
N GLY A 98 13.42 -6.03 9.75
CA GLY A 98 13.76 -4.60 9.82
C GLY A 98 12.62 -3.80 10.46
N ARG A 99 12.86 -3.20 11.63
CA ARG A 99 11.85 -2.44 12.37
C ARG A 99 11.83 -0.97 11.97
N THR A 100 13.00 -0.36 11.89
CA THR A 100 13.14 1.04 11.53
C THR A 100 13.18 1.23 10.01
N PRO A 101 12.86 2.41 9.49
CA PRO A 101 13.01 2.71 8.06
C PRO A 101 14.41 2.39 7.53
N GLN A 102 15.45 2.63 8.34
CA GLN A 102 16.84 2.37 8.00
C GLN A 102 17.14 0.87 7.90
N GLU A 103 16.65 0.07 8.86
CA GLU A 103 16.77 -1.39 8.83
C GLU A 103 15.99 -2.01 7.67
N GLN A 104 14.79 -1.48 7.37
CA GLN A 104 14.01 -1.88 6.20
C GLN A 104 14.77 -1.61 4.90
N ALA A 105 15.41 -0.45 4.78
CA ALA A 105 16.24 -0.10 3.62
C ALA A 105 17.39 -1.10 3.44
N ASP A 106 18.09 -1.49 4.51
CA ASP A 106 19.16 -2.49 4.47
C ASP A 106 18.61 -3.88 4.10
N ALA A 107 17.42 -4.23 4.57
CA ALA A 107 16.76 -5.49 4.22
C ALA A 107 16.39 -5.55 2.73
N TYR A 108 15.93 -4.46 2.13
CA TYR A 108 15.67 -4.42 0.68
C TYR A 108 16.98 -4.52 -0.13
N ALA A 109 18.07 -3.91 0.33
CA ALA A 109 19.37 -4.10 -0.31
C ALA A 109 19.83 -5.56 -0.25
N ALA A 110 19.64 -6.25 0.88
CA ALA A 110 19.92 -7.67 1.02
C ALA A 110 19.02 -8.56 0.12
N LEU A 111 17.76 -8.19 -0.07
CA LEU A 111 16.87 -8.86 -1.02
C LEU A 111 17.39 -8.68 -2.47
N MET A 112 17.79 -7.48 -2.84
CA MET A 112 18.36 -7.18 -4.17
C MET A 112 19.63 -8.00 -4.41
N ASP A 113 20.53 -8.09 -3.41
CA ASP A 113 21.76 -8.90 -3.50
C ASP A 113 21.44 -10.37 -3.75
N SER A 114 20.45 -10.91 -3.03
CA SER A 114 20.01 -12.30 -3.18
C SER A 114 19.36 -12.58 -4.54
N LEU A 115 18.85 -11.54 -5.21
CA LEU A 115 18.23 -11.61 -6.54
C LEU A 115 19.18 -11.21 -7.68
N GLY A 116 20.41 -10.77 -7.38
CA GLY A 116 21.37 -10.29 -8.37
C GLY A 116 20.91 -8.99 -9.05
N ILE A 117 20.22 -8.10 -8.31
CA ILE A 117 19.76 -6.81 -8.80
C ILE A 117 20.70 -5.72 -8.30
N ASP A 118 21.40 -5.05 -9.22
CA ASP A 118 22.40 -4.03 -8.87
C ASP A 118 21.78 -2.68 -8.51
N GLN A 119 20.80 -2.23 -9.30
CA GLN A 119 20.18 -0.91 -9.15
C GLN A 119 18.67 -0.97 -9.34
N VAL A 120 17.95 -0.07 -8.67
CA VAL A 120 16.50 0.07 -8.76
C VAL A 120 16.08 1.54 -8.84
N ILE A 121 14.93 1.79 -9.43
CA ILE A 121 14.11 2.94 -9.12
C ILE A 121 13.36 2.55 -7.85
N VAL A 122 13.44 3.32 -6.77
CA VAL A 122 12.69 3.04 -5.55
C VAL A 122 11.45 3.94 -5.49
N MET A 123 10.29 3.32 -5.29
CA MET A 123 9.03 4.03 -5.08
C MET A 123 8.46 3.67 -3.71
N GLY A 124 8.18 4.66 -2.90
CA GLY A 124 7.46 4.50 -1.65
C GLY A 124 6.12 5.19 -1.71
N ALA A 125 5.03 4.43 -1.51
CA ALA A 125 3.69 4.96 -1.47
C ALA A 125 3.21 5.08 -0.01
N SER A 126 2.64 6.25 0.37
CA SER A 126 2.03 6.45 1.69
C SER A 126 2.99 6.03 2.82
N GLY A 127 2.59 5.09 3.69
CA GLY A 127 3.43 4.53 4.75
C GLY A 127 4.68 3.78 4.29
N GLY A 128 4.87 3.54 2.99
CA GLY A 128 6.12 3.03 2.41
C GLY A 128 7.18 4.12 2.20
N GLY A 129 6.79 5.39 2.31
CA GLY A 129 7.65 6.55 2.11
C GLY A 129 8.91 6.55 2.97
N PRO A 130 8.83 6.40 4.30
CA PRO A 130 10.00 6.45 5.17
C PRO A 130 11.09 5.46 4.77
N SER A 131 10.72 4.23 4.44
CA SER A 131 11.70 3.21 4.06
C SER A 131 12.26 3.42 2.65
N ALA A 132 11.50 4.02 1.72
CA ALA A 132 12.01 4.41 0.39
C ALA A 132 13.01 5.57 0.48
N ILE A 133 12.71 6.58 1.28
CA ILE A 133 13.58 7.72 1.56
C ILE A 133 14.87 7.22 2.23
N ALA A 134 14.75 6.38 3.26
CA ALA A 134 15.90 5.78 3.94
C ALA A 134 16.75 4.94 2.97
N PHE A 135 16.13 4.23 2.00
CA PHE A 135 16.86 3.48 0.99
C PHE A 135 17.69 4.39 0.08
N ALA A 136 17.10 5.48 -0.41
CA ALA A 136 17.81 6.44 -1.24
C ALA A 136 18.99 7.12 -0.51
N VAL A 137 18.84 7.41 0.79
CA VAL A 137 19.91 7.97 1.65
C VAL A 137 21.03 6.95 1.88
N ARG A 138 20.71 5.71 2.23
CA ARG A 138 21.68 4.70 2.66
C ARG A 138 22.35 3.97 1.50
N HIS A 139 21.62 3.82 0.38
CA HIS A 139 22.05 3.06 -0.79
C HIS A 139 22.02 3.89 -2.08
N PRO A 140 22.65 5.11 -2.12
CA PRO A 140 22.55 6.01 -3.29
C PRO A 140 23.16 5.40 -4.56
N LYS A 141 24.16 4.51 -4.43
CA LYS A 141 24.74 3.80 -5.59
C LYS A 141 23.83 2.70 -6.15
N ARG A 142 22.85 2.26 -5.37
CA ARG A 142 21.85 1.25 -5.73
C ARG A 142 20.53 1.87 -6.21
N THR A 143 20.42 3.20 -6.11
CA THR A 143 19.20 3.96 -6.42
C THR A 143 19.40 4.75 -7.69
N VAL A 144 18.65 4.43 -8.75
CA VAL A 144 18.62 5.19 -10.01
C VAL A 144 17.82 6.49 -9.81
N ALA A 145 16.68 6.39 -9.15
CA ALA A 145 15.79 7.49 -8.80
C ALA A 145 14.92 7.12 -7.60
N LEU A 146 14.47 8.12 -6.85
CA LEU A 146 13.46 8.02 -5.81
C LEU A 146 12.14 8.59 -6.33
N ILE A 147 11.04 7.87 -6.11
CA ILE A 147 9.67 8.35 -6.32
C ILE A 147 8.95 8.29 -4.97
N ALA A 148 8.55 9.43 -4.44
CA ALA A 148 7.75 9.54 -3.21
C ALA A 148 6.29 9.83 -3.61
N LEU A 149 5.41 8.83 -3.46
CA LEU A 149 4.02 8.91 -3.88
C LEU A 149 3.14 9.07 -2.63
N GLU A 150 2.57 10.26 -2.42
CA GLU A 150 1.75 10.57 -1.23
C GLU A 150 2.41 10.06 0.06
N ALA A 151 3.73 10.24 0.14
CA ALA A 151 4.57 9.54 1.09
C ALA A 151 4.56 10.20 2.47
N VAL A 152 4.40 9.40 3.53
CA VAL A 152 4.77 9.85 4.89
C VAL A 152 6.26 10.16 4.88
N SER A 153 6.64 11.37 5.25
CA SER A 153 8.02 11.86 5.21
C SER A 153 8.43 12.67 6.43
N GLN A 154 7.45 13.09 7.24
CA GLN A 154 7.63 13.84 8.47
C GLN A 154 6.95 13.11 9.63
N THR A 155 7.39 13.42 10.85
CA THR A 155 6.72 12.94 12.06
C THR A 155 5.25 13.34 12.08
N LEU A 156 4.38 12.35 12.30
CA LEU A 156 2.95 12.57 12.42
C LEU A 156 2.62 13.20 13.79
N SER A 157 1.63 14.07 13.81
CA SER A 157 1.07 14.62 15.02
C SER A 157 0.36 13.55 15.86
N LEU A 158 0.13 13.84 17.15
CA LEU A 158 -0.67 12.94 18.00
C LEU A 158 -2.09 12.71 17.46
N GLU A 159 -2.67 13.71 16.80
CA GLU A 159 -4.00 13.60 16.20
C GLU A 159 -3.98 12.59 15.05
N GLU A 160 -3.01 12.68 14.14
CA GLU A 160 -2.84 11.72 13.02
C GLU A 160 -2.51 10.31 13.52
N LEU A 161 -1.77 10.17 14.62
CA LEU A 161 -1.41 8.86 15.21
C LEU A 161 -2.56 8.21 15.98
N THR A 162 -3.60 8.97 16.38
CA THR A 162 -4.72 8.47 17.20
C THR A 162 -5.99 8.21 16.38
N ILE A 163 -5.86 8.01 15.07
CA ILE A 163 -6.99 7.63 14.22
C ILE A 163 -7.56 6.30 14.73
N GLU A 164 -8.81 6.35 15.21
CA GLU A 164 -9.51 5.15 15.64
C GLU A 164 -9.83 4.27 14.42
N MET A 165 -9.23 3.09 14.40
CA MET A 165 -9.54 2.10 13.37
C MET A 165 -11.02 1.70 13.47
N PRO A 166 -11.77 1.70 12.36
CA PRO A 166 -13.16 1.27 12.38
C PRO A 166 -13.30 -0.14 12.97
N PHE A 167 -14.34 -0.34 13.82
CA PHE A 167 -14.55 -1.62 14.50
C PHE A 167 -14.51 -2.83 13.59
N PHE A 168 -14.98 -2.69 12.35
CA PHE A 168 -14.96 -3.81 11.39
C PHE A 168 -13.54 -4.26 11.01
N MET A 169 -12.52 -3.43 11.19
CA MET A 169 -11.12 -3.80 10.95
C MET A 169 -10.49 -4.55 12.14
N SER A 170 -11.21 -4.70 13.26
CA SER A 170 -10.73 -5.38 14.47
C SER A 170 -10.55 -6.90 14.30
N SER A 171 -11.13 -7.50 13.26
CA SER A 171 -10.91 -8.91 12.93
C SER A 171 -11.14 -9.21 11.45
N ASP A 172 -10.52 -10.26 10.95
CA ASP A 172 -10.66 -10.71 9.57
C ASP A 172 -12.11 -11.04 9.21
N PHE A 173 -12.87 -11.62 10.15
CA PHE A 173 -14.28 -11.93 9.95
C PHE A 173 -15.14 -10.67 9.83
N TYR A 174 -14.97 -9.70 10.72
CA TYR A 174 -15.74 -8.46 10.68
C TYR A 174 -15.40 -7.64 9.44
N MET A 175 -14.16 -7.59 9.05
CA MET A 175 -13.74 -6.92 7.83
C MET A 175 -14.36 -7.56 6.59
N TRP A 176 -14.28 -8.89 6.46
CA TRP A 176 -14.94 -9.61 5.38
C TRP A 176 -16.45 -9.37 5.37
N ALA A 177 -17.11 -9.46 6.53
CA ALA A 177 -18.55 -9.27 6.62
C ALA A 177 -18.98 -7.86 6.22
N ALA A 178 -18.24 -6.82 6.67
CA ALA A 178 -18.52 -5.44 6.34
C ALA A 178 -18.34 -5.17 4.83
N LEU A 179 -17.18 -5.53 4.27
CA LEU A 179 -16.91 -5.34 2.84
C LEU A 179 -17.88 -6.13 1.95
N SER A 180 -18.22 -7.37 2.35
CA SER A 180 -19.20 -8.19 1.62
C SER A 180 -20.62 -7.61 1.69
N ALA A 181 -21.02 -7.09 2.86
CA ALA A 181 -22.31 -6.43 3.03
C ALA A 181 -22.38 -5.14 2.22
N MET A 182 -21.34 -4.30 2.25
CA MET A 182 -21.26 -3.08 1.47
C MET A 182 -21.37 -3.39 -0.02
N LYS A 183 -20.56 -4.32 -0.53
CA LYS A 183 -20.63 -4.74 -1.94
C LYS A 183 -22.03 -5.24 -2.33
N THR A 184 -22.71 -5.95 -1.44
CA THR A 184 -24.03 -6.54 -1.72
C THR A 184 -25.15 -5.50 -1.66
N LEU A 185 -25.09 -4.55 -0.71
CA LEU A 185 -26.17 -3.60 -0.41
C LEU A 185 -26.01 -2.28 -1.17
N MET A 186 -24.78 -1.83 -1.39
CA MET A 186 -24.48 -0.52 -1.97
C MET A 186 -23.79 -0.63 -3.34
N GLY A 187 -23.47 -1.85 -3.78
CA GLY A 187 -22.71 -2.05 -5.01
C GLY A 187 -21.24 -1.63 -4.85
N PRO A 188 -20.48 -1.59 -5.95
CA PRO A 188 -19.10 -1.11 -5.96
C PRO A 188 -18.99 0.38 -5.62
N GLU A 189 -20.02 1.16 -5.86
CA GLU A 189 -20.12 2.59 -5.52
C GLU A 189 -19.92 2.80 -4.01
N GLY A 190 -20.52 1.96 -3.17
CA GLY A 190 -20.38 2.07 -1.73
C GLY A 190 -18.95 1.89 -1.22
N ILE A 191 -18.12 1.12 -1.94
CA ILE A 191 -16.69 0.98 -1.63
C ILE A 191 -15.96 2.29 -1.97
N VAL A 192 -16.25 2.89 -3.13
CA VAL A 192 -15.64 4.15 -3.55
C VAL A 192 -16.03 5.27 -2.58
N GLU A 193 -17.31 5.40 -2.21
CA GLU A 193 -17.79 6.39 -1.25
C GLU A 193 -17.11 6.26 0.14
N LEU A 194 -16.76 5.04 0.54
CA LEU A 194 -16.08 4.79 1.82
C LEU A 194 -14.66 5.35 1.86
N VAL A 195 -13.91 5.23 0.74
CA VAL A 195 -12.46 5.46 0.74
C VAL A 195 -12.02 6.68 -0.04
N VAL A 196 -12.91 7.28 -0.83
CA VAL A 196 -12.67 8.46 -1.65
C VAL A 196 -13.54 9.60 -1.13
N PRO A 197 -13.00 10.53 -0.35
CA PRO A 197 -13.82 11.58 0.28
C PRO A 197 -14.33 12.62 -0.72
N ASN A 198 -13.59 12.89 -1.81
CA ASN A 198 -13.94 13.90 -2.79
C ASN A 198 -14.92 13.35 -3.85
N PRO A 199 -16.17 13.91 -3.99
CA PRO A 199 -17.15 13.43 -4.97
C PRO A 199 -16.71 13.53 -6.42
N GLU A 200 -15.79 14.44 -6.77
CA GLU A 200 -15.25 14.55 -8.11
C GLU A 200 -14.31 13.38 -8.40
N ASN A 201 -13.44 13.04 -7.46
CA ASN A 201 -12.55 11.88 -7.55
C ASN A 201 -13.33 10.57 -7.57
N GLN A 202 -14.46 10.49 -6.83
CA GLN A 202 -15.38 9.34 -6.93
C GLN A 202 -15.87 9.13 -8.37
N ARG A 203 -16.30 10.21 -9.06
CA ARG A 203 -16.76 10.11 -10.44
C ARG A 203 -15.68 9.62 -11.39
N LEU A 204 -14.44 10.14 -11.25
CA LEU A 204 -13.30 9.70 -12.08
C LEU A 204 -13.02 8.20 -11.95
N ILE A 205 -13.34 7.62 -10.80
CA ILE A 205 -13.18 6.17 -10.56
C ILE A 205 -14.41 5.40 -11.05
N LEU A 206 -15.62 5.89 -10.76
CA LEU A 206 -16.87 5.20 -11.08
C LEU A 206 -17.15 5.18 -12.59
N ASP A 207 -16.72 6.20 -13.33
CA ASP A 207 -16.88 6.28 -14.78
C ASP A 207 -15.91 5.33 -15.55
N ASP A 208 -14.91 4.75 -14.86
CA ASP A 208 -13.96 3.79 -15.44
C ASP A 208 -14.02 2.43 -14.74
N PRO A 209 -14.56 1.37 -15.41
CA PRO A 209 -14.63 0.03 -14.84
C PRO A 209 -13.27 -0.57 -14.45
N ALA A 210 -12.17 -0.16 -15.10
CA ALA A 210 -10.83 -0.64 -14.75
C ALA A 210 -10.34 0.00 -13.45
N LYS A 211 -10.56 1.30 -13.27
CA LYS A 211 -10.26 2.02 -12.01
C LYS A 211 -11.08 1.46 -10.85
N LEU A 212 -12.37 1.25 -11.07
CA LEU A 212 -13.28 0.66 -10.10
C LEU A 212 -12.83 -0.73 -9.64
N LYS A 213 -12.44 -1.59 -10.57
CA LYS A 213 -11.90 -2.91 -10.25
C LYS A 213 -10.59 -2.83 -9.45
N ARG A 214 -9.74 -1.85 -9.76
CA ARG A 214 -8.46 -1.67 -9.06
C ARG A 214 -8.67 -1.21 -7.62
N ILE A 215 -9.56 -0.25 -7.36
CA ILE A 215 -9.84 0.21 -5.99
C ILE A 215 -10.53 -0.89 -5.16
N GLU A 216 -11.43 -1.67 -5.76
CA GLU A 216 -12.00 -2.85 -5.12
C GLU A 216 -10.89 -3.87 -4.73
N SER A 217 -9.93 -4.09 -5.62
CA SER A 217 -8.79 -4.97 -5.35
C SER A 217 -7.90 -4.44 -4.22
N LEU A 218 -7.68 -3.13 -4.16
CA LEU A 218 -6.94 -2.47 -3.07
C LEU A 218 -7.63 -2.71 -1.73
N MET A 219 -8.95 -2.51 -1.66
CA MET A 219 -9.70 -2.75 -0.42
C MET A 219 -9.55 -4.18 0.08
N TRP A 220 -9.67 -5.14 -0.82
CA TRP A 220 -9.47 -6.55 -0.48
C TRP A 220 -8.01 -6.90 -0.19
N SER A 221 -7.03 -6.12 -0.65
CA SER A 221 -5.61 -6.33 -0.33
C SER A 221 -5.26 -5.92 1.10
N SER A 222 -6.14 -5.22 1.82
CA SER A 222 -6.00 -5.00 3.27
C SER A 222 -6.43 -6.23 4.09
N TRP A 223 -7.18 -7.18 3.53
CA TRP A 223 -7.54 -8.43 4.17
C TRP A 223 -6.45 -9.51 3.92
N PRO A 224 -6.09 -10.35 4.91
CA PRO A 224 -6.53 -10.33 6.30
C PRO A 224 -5.70 -9.36 7.16
N MET A 225 -6.36 -8.63 8.04
CA MET A 225 -5.71 -7.72 8.98
C MET A 225 -4.77 -8.45 9.95
N SER A 226 -5.14 -9.68 10.35
CA SER A 226 -4.31 -10.50 11.24
C SER A 226 -2.89 -10.75 10.75
N LEU A 227 -2.65 -10.70 9.43
CA LEU A 227 -1.32 -10.83 8.84
C LEU A 227 -0.64 -9.47 8.55
N ARG A 228 -1.27 -8.33 8.86
CA ARG A 228 -0.77 -6.98 8.54
C ARG A 228 -0.63 -6.09 9.78
N GLN A 229 -1.35 -6.41 10.85
CA GLN A 229 -1.43 -5.59 12.07
C GLN A 229 -0.08 -5.35 12.75
N LEU A 230 0.89 -6.29 12.67
CA LEU A 230 2.22 -6.10 13.25
C LEU A 230 3.02 -5.03 12.50
N GLY A 231 2.95 -5.06 11.16
CA GLY A 231 3.58 -4.05 10.32
C GLY A 231 2.94 -2.68 10.49
N GLU A 232 1.60 -2.64 10.52
CA GLU A 232 0.84 -1.42 10.74
C GLU A 232 1.17 -0.79 12.10
N ALA A 233 1.14 -1.55 13.18
CA ALA A 233 1.50 -1.05 14.51
C ALA A 233 2.96 -0.56 14.58
N ASN A 234 3.88 -1.24 13.88
CA ASN A 234 5.26 -0.77 13.76
C ASN A 234 5.35 0.53 12.96
N ASP A 235 4.61 0.65 11.85
CA ASP A 235 4.60 1.88 11.05
C ASP A 235 4.17 3.09 11.89
N PHE A 236 3.04 3.01 12.61
CA PHE A 236 2.61 4.09 13.49
C PHE A 236 3.62 4.39 14.60
N THR A 237 4.33 3.39 15.11
CA THR A 237 5.43 3.61 16.06
C THR A 237 6.57 4.39 15.42
N GLN A 238 6.94 4.09 14.17
CA GLN A 238 8.00 4.80 13.46
C GLN A 238 7.55 6.21 13.02
N PHE A 239 6.29 6.38 12.64
CA PHE A 239 5.74 7.69 12.22
C PHE A 239 5.69 8.70 13.36
N ALA A 240 5.71 8.26 14.60
CA ALA A 240 5.74 9.11 15.79
C ALA A 240 7.08 9.84 15.99
N ASP A 241 8.16 9.37 15.37
CA ASP A 241 9.51 9.98 15.49
C ASP A 241 10.33 9.64 14.23
N ILE A 242 10.11 10.41 13.17
CA ILE A 242 10.77 10.23 11.87
C ILE A 242 12.04 11.09 11.79
N ASP A 243 13.19 10.43 11.64
CA ASP A 243 14.45 11.05 11.23
C ASP A 243 15.03 10.30 10.02
N LEU A 244 14.84 10.86 8.82
CA LEU A 244 15.25 10.25 7.56
C LEU A 244 16.48 10.88 6.94
N ASN A 245 16.96 12.02 7.46
CA ASN A 245 18.07 12.80 6.89
C ASN A 245 17.91 13.02 5.35
N ALA A 246 16.70 13.43 4.92
CA ALA A 246 16.34 13.54 3.50
C ALA A 246 17.26 14.51 2.72
N SER A 247 17.85 15.50 3.41
CA SER A 247 18.84 16.42 2.81
C SER A 247 20.10 15.74 2.29
N ALA A 248 20.39 14.51 2.71
CA ALA A 248 21.53 13.73 2.21
C ALA A 248 21.19 12.97 0.90
N ILE A 249 19.96 13.00 0.42
CA ILE A 249 19.59 12.39 -0.86
C ILE A 249 20.32 13.11 -2.00
N SER A 250 21.03 12.33 -2.80
CA SER A 250 21.83 12.82 -3.94
C SER A 250 21.36 12.24 -5.28
N VAL A 251 20.31 11.41 -5.25
CA VAL A 251 19.73 10.80 -6.46
C VAL A 251 18.56 11.65 -6.98
N PRO A 252 18.26 11.59 -8.29
CA PRO A 252 17.08 12.25 -8.85
C PRO A 252 15.82 11.83 -8.09
N THR A 253 15.00 12.81 -7.71
CA THR A 253 13.83 12.57 -6.88
C THR A 253 12.59 13.24 -7.47
N LEU A 254 11.53 12.44 -7.63
CA LEU A 254 10.18 12.89 -7.97
C LEU A 254 9.27 12.68 -6.76
N ILE A 255 8.55 13.71 -6.37
CA ILE A 255 7.53 13.68 -5.32
C ILE A 255 6.20 13.95 -6.00
N ILE A 256 5.20 13.09 -5.79
CA ILE A 256 3.87 13.23 -6.37
C ILE A 256 2.85 13.23 -5.24
N HIS A 257 1.96 14.23 -5.20
CA HIS A 257 0.98 14.33 -4.13
C HIS A 257 -0.27 15.11 -4.56
N GLY A 258 -1.42 14.65 -4.08
CA GLY A 258 -2.69 15.33 -4.24
C GLY A 258 -2.89 16.47 -3.23
N THR A 259 -3.49 17.59 -3.65
CA THR A 259 -3.67 18.76 -2.76
C THR A 259 -4.75 18.56 -1.70
N GLU A 260 -5.67 17.61 -1.89
CA GLU A 260 -6.78 17.30 -0.98
C GLU A 260 -6.59 15.98 -0.21
N ASP A 261 -5.34 15.50 -0.13
CA ASP A 261 -5.01 14.31 0.65
C ASP A 261 -5.17 14.59 2.15
N ILE A 262 -6.15 13.90 2.77
CA ILE A 262 -6.44 13.99 4.21
C ILE A 262 -5.80 12.86 5.03
N ASN A 263 -5.20 11.86 4.37
CA ASN A 263 -4.54 10.73 5.05
C ASN A 263 -3.07 11.03 5.31
N VAL A 264 -2.41 11.63 4.33
CA VAL A 264 -1.06 12.18 4.45
C VAL A 264 -1.13 13.62 3.94
N GLU A 265 -0.99 14.58 4.82
CA GLU A 265 -1.14 15.98 4.43
C GLU A 265 -0.15 16.38 3.33
N TYR A 266 -0.62 17.11 2.33
CA TYR A 266 0.20 17.62 1.23
C TYR A 266 1.43 18.42 1.70
N THR A 267 1.34 19.04 2.87
CA THR A 267 2.44 19.75 3.54
C THR A 267 3.68 18.88 3.76
N GLN A 268 3.53 17.57 3.93
CA GLN A 268 4.64 16.65 4.05
C GLN A 268 5.48 16.58 2.77
N SER A 269 4.84 16.59 1.61
CA SER A 269 5.54 16.61 0.31
C SER A 269 6.21 17.94 0.02
N ILE A 270 5.62 19.06 0.43
CA ILE A 270 6.26 20.38 0.36
C ILE A 270 7.55 20.37 1.19
N ALA A 271 7.44 19.95 2.45
CA ALA A 271 8.61 19.89 3.35
C ALA A 271 9.69 18.92 2.86
N LEU A 272 9.30 17.80 2.26
CA LEU A 272 10.24 16.85 1.65
C LEU A 272 10.97 17.46 0.44
N ALA A 273 10.24 18.17 -0.42
CA ALA A 273 10.81 18.84 -1.59
C ALA A 273 11.78 19.95 -1.21
N GLU A 274 11.53 20.68 -0.13
CA GLU A 274 12.44 21.70 0.41
C GLU A 274 13.72 21.08 0.98
N GLN A 275 13.65 19.88 1.53
CA GLN A 275 14.81 19.19 2.10
C GLN A 275 15.72 18.55 1.06
N ILE A 276 15.18 18.03 -0.05
CA ILE A 276 15.94 17.27 -1.04
C ILE A 276 16.45 18.19 -2.15
N PRO A 277 17.78 18.39 -2.29
CA PRO A 277 18.31 19.24 -3.35
C PRO A 277 17.91 18.77 -4.75
N GLY A 278 17.22 19.61 -5.50
CA GLY A 278 16.82 19.33 -6.88
C GLY A 278 15.64 18.36 -7.02
N ALA A 279 14.90 18.07 -5.96
CA ALA A 279 13.66 17.31 -6.05
C ALA A 279 12.62 18.04 -6.92
N ILE A 280 11.87 17.26 -7.69
CA ILE A 280 10.72 17.74 -8.46
C ILE A 280 9.47 17.39 -7.67
N LEU A 281 8.67 18.40 -7.32
CA LEU A 281 7.34 18.21 -6.73
C LEU A 281 6.29 18.34 -7.85
N HIS A 282 5.64 17.23 -8.17
CA HIS A 282 4.49 17.18 -9.05
C HIS A 282 3.21 17.20 -8.20
N THR A 283 2.48 18.29 -8.30
CA THR A 283 1.24 18.51 -7.54
C THR A 283 0.06 18.14 -8.40
N VAL A 284 -0.82 17.28 -7.90
CA VAL A 284 -2.09 16.93 -8.55
C VAL A 284 -3.21 17.65 -7.84
N ASP A 285 -3.72 18.70 -8.48
CA ASP A 285 -4.72 19.59 -7.88
C ASP A 285 -6.07 18.88 -7.71
N GLY A 286 -6.70 19.04 -6.54
CA GLY A 286 -7.98 18.40 -6.21
C GLY A 286 -7.92 16.89 -5.96
N ALA A 287 -6.76 16.24 -6.09
CA ALA A 287 -6.63 14.82 -5.84
C ALA A 287 -6.50 14.54 -4.33
N ASP A 288 -7.17 13.46 -3.88
CA ASP A 288 -7.07 12.89 -2.53
C ASP A 288 -6.11 11.69 -2.51
N HIS A 289 -6.00 11.01 -1.36
CA HIS A 289 -5.11 9.85 -1.18
C HIS A 289 -5.39 8.67 -2.12
N MET A 290 -6.50 8.68 -2.84
CA MET A 290 -6.80 7.70 -3.88
C MET A 290 -6.40 8.18 -5.29
N MET A 291 -5.54 9.20 -5.38
CA MET A 291 -4.95 9.71 -6.63
C MET A 291 -4.41 8.61 -7.56
N PRO A 292 -3.75 7.53 -7.07
CA PRO A 292 -3.30 6.45 -7.96
C PRO A 292 -4.42 5.74 -8.72
N PHE A 293 -5.68 6.00 -8.34
CA PHE A 293 -6.87 5.49 -9.02
C PHE A 293 -7.62 6.60 -9.77
N SER A 294 -7.92 7.71 -9.10
CA SER A 294 -8.67 8.82 -9.71
C SER A 294 -7.88 9.53 -10.82
N HIS A 295 -6.60 9.82 -10.57
CA HIS A 295 -5.71 10.58 -11.47
C HIS A 295 -4.55 9.71 -11.99
N SER A 296 -4.80 8.42 -12.21
CA SER A 296 -3.77 7.45 -12.60
C SER A 296 -3.03 7.83 -13.88
N GLU A 297 -3.69 8.45 -14.84
CA GLU A 297 -3.10 8.88 -16.11
C GLU A 297 -2.10 10.02 -15.90
N GLU A 298 -2.45 11.03 -15.10
CA GLU A 298 -1.59 12.15 -14.77
C GLU A 298 -0.37 11.71 -13.98
N MET A 299 -0.58 10.88 -12.95
CA MET A 299 0.49 10.27 -12.16
C MET A 299 1.46 9.48 -13.05
N THR A 300 0.93 8.63 -13.94
CA THR A 300 1.75 7.81 -14.83
C THR A 300 2.56 8.67 -15.78
N ALA A 301 1.94 9.69 -16.38
CA ALA A 301 2.62 10.63 -17.28
C ALA A 301 3.78 11.37 -16.57
N ALA A 302 3.58 11.83 -15.34
CA ALA A 302 4.62 12.48 -14.55
C ALA A 302 5.82 11.54 -14.27
N ILE A 303 5.54 10.27 -13.95
CA ILE A 303 6.57 9.26 -13.73
C ILE A 303 7.34 8.97 -15.02
N GLU A 304 6.64 8.79 -16.15
CA GLU A 304 7.24 8.50 -17.46
C GLU A 304 8.08 9.67 -17.94
N GLU A 305 7.61 10.90 -17.83
CA GLU A 305 8.36 12.11 -18.19
C GLU A 305 9.66 12.21 -17.38
N PHE A 306 9.55 12.03 -16.06
CA PHE A 306 10.69 12.08 -15.16
C PHE A 306 11.74 11.01 -15.50
N LEU A 307 11.34 9.75 -15.64
CA LEU A 307 12.25 8.64 -15.89
C LEU A 307 12.84 8.69 -17.30
N THR A 308 12.07 9.12 -18.30
CA THR A 308 12.57 9.35 -19.67
C THR A 308 13.61 10.46 -19.69
N GLY A 309 13.38 11.55 -18.96
CA GLY A 309 14.34 12.64 -18.80
C GLY A 309 15.69 12.21 -18.20
N LEU A 310 15.69 11.13 -17.43
CA LEU A 310 16.89 10.50 -16.86
C LEU A 310 17.53 9.44 -17.78
N GLY A 311 16.86 9.06 -18.89
CA GLY A 311 17.27 7.93 -19.72
C GLY A 311 17.13 6.58 -19.00
N ALA A 312 16.22 6.49 -18.03
CA ALA A 312 15.97 5.31 -17.22
C ALA A 312 14.80 4.43 -17.74
N LEU A 313 14.06 4.97 -18.73
CA LEU A 313 13.05 4.25 -19.52
C LEU A 313 13.47 4.17 -20.97
#